data_880a5b582e3b0c1105fe6208c8b53aae
#
_entry.id   880a5b582e3b0c1105fe6208c8b53aae
#
_cell.length_a   1.000
_cell.length_b   1.000
_cell.length_c   1.000
_cell.angle_alpha   90.00
_cell.angle_beta   90.00
_cell.angle_gamma   90.00
#
_symmetry.space_group_name_H-M   'P 1'
#
loop_
_entity.id
_entity.type
_entity.pdbx_description
1 polymer ?
#
loop_
_entity_poly.entity_id
_entity_poly.type
_entity_poly.pdbx_seq_one_letter_code
_entity_poly.pdbx_strand_id
1 'polypeptide(L)'
;MTQDEDTLDTWFSSALWPFSTLGWPDKTEDLDYFYPNDVLVTGYDIIFFWVIRMIFSGYEQMGEAPFHTVLFHGLVRDSQGRKMSKSLGNGIDPLEVIDKYGADALRLTLITGNAPGNDMRFYWERVEASRNFANKVWLS
;
A
#
# COMPACT_ATOMS: atom_id res chain seq x y z
N MET A 1 4.65 -34.84 -18.35
CA MET A 1 5.24 -33.74 -17.56
C MET A 1 5.23 -34.15 -16.11
N THR A 2 6.32 -33.96 -15.40
CA THR A 2 6.39 -34.22 -13.94
C THR A 2 6.17 -32.85 -13.25
N GLN A 3 5.35 -32.83 -12.22
CA GLN A 3 5.14 -31.64 -11.41
C GLN A 3 6.46 -31.30 -10.70
N ASP A 4 6.81 -30.01 -10.66
CA ASP A 4 7.94 -29.51 -9.90
C ASP A 4 7.66 -29.66 -8.40
N GLU A 5 8.68 -30.02 -7.62
CA GLU A 5 8.55 -30.20 -6.16
C GLU A 5 8.63 -28.85 -5.41
N ASP A 6 9.20 -27.83 -6.05
CA ASP A 6 9.32 -26.49 -5.48
C ASP A 6 8.03 -25.69 -5.62
N THR A 7 7.80 -24.77 -4.68
CA THR A 7 6.70 -23.82 -4.75
C THR A 7 7.14 -22.54 -5.45
N LEU A 8 6.21 -21.90 -6.14
CA LEU A 8 6.48 -20.59 -6.75
C LEU A 8 6.69 -19.51 -5.68
N ASP A 9 7.50 -18.52 -6.01
CA ASP A 9 7.73 -17.34 -5.19
C ASP A 9 6.41 -16.56 -4.96
N THR A 10 6.28 -15.95 -3.79
CA THR A 10 5.13 -15.12 -3.42
C THR A 10 4.85 -14.02 -4.46
N TRP A 11 5.91 -13.44 -5.06
CA TRP A 11 5.78 -12.41 -6.08
C TRP A 11 5.14 -12.90 -7.39
N PHE A 12 5.11 -14.21 -7.62
CA PHE A 12 4.42 -14.75 -8.79
C PHE A 12 2.90 -14.51 -8.69
N SER A 13 2.27 -14.96 -7.61
CA SER A 13 0.84 -14.76 -7.41
C SER A 13 0.48 -13.28 -7.17
N SER A 14 1.37 -12.52 -6.51
CA SER A 14 1.21 -11.08 -6.34
C SER A 14 1.16 -10.32 -7.67
N ALA A 15 1.85 -10.82 -8.71
CA ALA A 15 1.82 -10.23 -10.04
C ALA A 15 0.47 -10.41 -10.77
N LEU A 16 -0.31 -11.40 -10.36
CA LEU A 16 -1.63 -11.70 -10.95
C LEU A 16 -2.77 -10.89 -10.31
N TRP A 17 -2.49 -10.16 -9.23
CA TRP A 17 -3.47 -9.46 -8.41
C TRP A 17 -4.51 -8.66 -9.19
N PRO A 18 -4.15 -7.82 -10.19
CA PRO A 18 -5.10 -6.94 -10.85
C PRO A 18 -6.25 -7.65 -11.58
N PHE A 19 -6.07 -8.91 -11.93
CA PHE A 19 -7.05 -9.68 -12.69
C PHE A 19 -7.46 -10.99 -12.01
N SER A 20 -6.58 -11.62 -11.23
CA SER A 20 -6.92 -12.87 -10.54
C SER A 20 -7.99 -12.69 -9.46
N THR A 21 -8.02 -11.54 -8.79
CA THR A 21 -9.04 -11.20 -7.79
C THR A 21 -10.41 -10.91 -8.40
N LEU A 22 -10.45 -10.65 -9.70
CA LEU A 22 -11.67 -10.39 -10.46
C LEU A 22 -12.22 -11.64 -11.17
N GLY A 23 -11.62 -12.80 -10.88
CA GLY A 23 -12.09 -14.10 -11.34
C GLY A 23 -11.32 -14.73 -12.50
N TRP A 24 -10.26 -14.06 -13.02
CA TRP A 24 -9.39 -14.67 -14.03
C TRP A 24 -8.88 -16.06 -13.54
N PRO A 25 -8.84 -17.13 -14.40
CA PRO A 25 -8.92 -17.10 -15.86
C PRO A 25 -10.34 -17.13 -16.45
N ASP A 26 -11.38 -17.15 -15.63
CA ASP A 26 -12.74 -17.12 -16.11
C ASP A 26 -13.12 -15.71 -16.60
N LYS A 27 -14.04 -15.64 -17.57
CA LYS A 27 -14.64 -14.37 -18.00
C LYS A 27 -15.77 -14.03 -17.05
N THR A 28 -15.56 -13.03 -16.20
CA THR A 28 -16.54 -12.56 -15.23
C THR A 28 -16.98 -11.13 -15.54
N GLU A 29 -18.16 -10.74 -15.08
CA GLU A 29 -18.64 -9.35 -15.19
C GLU A 29 -17.72 -8.38 -14.47
N ASP A 30 -17.16 -8.78 -13.31
CA ASP A 30 -16.20 -7.97 -12.54
C ASP A 30 -14.90 -7.74 -13.33
N LEU A 31 -14.39 -8.79 -14.01
CA LEU A 31 -13.20 -8.66 -14.82
C LEU A 31 -13.43 -7.71 -16.01
N ASP A 32 -14.56 -7.84 -16.70
CA ASP A 32 -14.91 -6.98 -17.83
C ASP A 32 -15.14 -5.51 -17.40
N TYR A 33 -15.58 -5.28 -16.18
CA TYR A 33 -15.90 -3.93 -15.67
C TYR A 33 -14.71 -3.24 -15.01
N PHE A 34 -13.92 -3.95 -14.19
CA PHE A 34 -12.88 -3.36 -13.37
C PHE A 34 -11.46 -3.48 -13.94
N TYR A 35 -11.26 -4.27 -14.99
CA TYR A 35 -9.95 -4.37 -15.64
C TYR A 35 -9.98 -3.67 -17.02
N PRO A 36 -8.97 -2.81 -17.31
CA PRO A 36 -7.88 -2.36 -16.47
C PRO A 36 -8.32 -1.39 -15.37
N ASN A 37 -7.57 -1.35 -14.25
CA ASN A 37 -7.82 -0.42 -13.18
C ASN A 37 -7.38 1.00 -13.54
N ASP A 38 -7.97 2.03 -12.94
CA ASP A 38 -7.58 3.43 -13.18
C ASP A 38 -6.28 3.77 -12.49
N VAL A 39 -6.16 3.47 -11.19
CA VAL A 39 -5.02 3.90 -10.36
C VAL A 39 -4.55 2.79 -9.45
N LEU A 40 -3.24 2.52 -9.47
CA LEU A 40 -2.55 1.75 -8.44
C LEU A 40 -1.83 2.71 -7.48
N VAL A 41 -2.04 2.53 -6.18
CA VAL A 41 -1.32 3.27 -5.13
C VAL A 41 -0.43 2.32 -4.35
N THR A 42 0.87 2.61 -4.29
CA THR A 42 1.84 1.75 -3.60
C THR A 42 3.08 2.52 -3.14
N GLY A 43 3.86 1.92 -2.26
CA GLY A 43 5.18 2.42 -1.90
C GLY A 43 6.18 2.28 -3.06
N TYR A 44 7.12 3.21 -3.15
CA TYR A 44 8.15 3.17 -4.20
C TYR A 44 9.12 1.99 -4.07
N ASP A 45 9.23 1.38 -2.89
CA ASP A 45 10.20 0.32 -2.59
C ASP A 45 9.87 -1.03 -3.25
N ILE A 46 8.65 -1.21 -3.74
CA ILE A 46 8.22 -2.43 -4.42
C ILE A 46 7.89 -2.23 -5.91
N ILE A 47 8.44 -1.20 -6.54
CA ILE A 47 8.26 -0.96 -7.98
C ILE A 47 8.68 -2.19 -8.78
N PHE A 48 9.90 -2.71 -8.56
CA PHE A 48 10.44 -3.83 -9.33
C PHE A 48 9.83 -5.18 -8.94
N PHE A 49 9.53 -5.38 -7.66
CA PHE A 49 9.01 -6.66 -7.20
C PHE A 49 7.52 -6.82 -7.44
N TRP A 50 6.76 -5.74 -7.48
CA TRP A 50 5.32 -5.82 -7.62
C TRP A 50 4.79 -5.11 -8.87
N VAL A 51 5.04 -3.81 -9.00
CA VAL A 51 4.45 -3.00 -10.09
C VAL A 51 4.86 -3.51 -11.46
N ILE A 52 6.16 -3.69 -11.70
CA ILE A 52 6.67 -4.19 -12.98
C ILE A 52 6.17 -5.60 -13.28
N ARG A 53 6.09 -6.45 -12.25
CA ARG A 53 5.58 -7.81 -12.42
C ARG A 53 4.10 -7.84 -12.78
N MET A 54 3.27 -6.99 -12.18
CA MET A 54 1.87 -6.84 -12.58
C MET A 54 1.75 -6.35 -14.03
N ILE A 55 2.61 -5.43 -14.46
CA ILE A 55 2.57 -4.89 -15.82
C ILE A 55 2.85 -5.98 -16.86
N PHE A 56 3.96 -6.71 -16.72
CA PHE A 56 4.25 -7.75 -17.72
C PHE A 56 3.28 -8.93 -17.67
N SER A 57 2.80 -9.30 -16.47
CA SER A 57 1.76 -10.33 -16.33
C SER A 57 0.43 -9.89 -16.95
N GLY A 58 0.06 -8.63 -16.81
CA GLY A 58 -1.12 -8.05 -17.44
C GLY A 58 -1.02 -8.12 -18.98
N TYR A 59 0.09 -7.69 -19.54
CA TYR A 59 0.30 -7.80 -20.99
C TYR A 59 0.30 -9.24 -21.49
N GLU A 60 0.91 -10.17 -20.76
CA GLU A 60 0.99 -11.58 -21.15
C GLU A 60 -0.38 -12.28 -21.06
N GLN A 61 -1.15 -12.03 -20.01
CA GLN A 61 -2.38 -12.77 -19.73
C GLN A 61 -3.63 -12.06 -20.26
N MET A 62 -3.66 -10.73 -20.24
CA MET A 62 -4.83 -9.91 -20.58
C MET A 62 -4.65 -9.13 -21.89
N GLY A 63 -3.43 -9.00 -22.40
CA GLY A 63 -3.12 -8.28 -23.64
C GLY A 63 -3.00 -6.77 -23.47
N GLU A 64 -3.16 -6.23 -22.26
CA GLU A 64 -3.08 -4.80 -22.00
C GLU A 64 -2.54 -4.49 -20.58
N ALA A 65 -2.18 -3.22 -20.34
CA ALA A 65 -1.68 -2.77 -19.05
C ALA A 65 -2.75 -2.91 -17.95
N PRO A 66 -2.38 -3.37 -16.74
CA PRO A 66 -3.36 -3.59 -15.66
C PRO A 66 -3.89 -2.30 -15.01
N PHE A 67 -3.26 -1.16 -15.23
CA PHE A 67 -3.65 0.15 -14.69
C PHE A 67 -3.08 1.29 -15.52
N HIS A 68 -3.76 2.43 -15.51
CA HIS A 68 -3.38 3.61 -16.29
C HIS A 68 -2.41 4.52 -15.55
N THR A 69 -2.54 4.60 -14.24
CA THR A 69 -1.74 5.49 -13.39
C THR A 69 -1.17 4.75 -12.20
N VAL A 70 0.06 5.06 -11.81
CA VAL A 70 0.66 4.57 -10.56
C VAL A 70 1.06 5.76 -9.71
N LEU A 71 0.50 5.84 -8.50
CA LEU A 71 0.88 6.82 -7.50
C LEU A 71 1.83 6.16 -6.49
N PHE A 72 3.07 6.65 -6.44
CA PHE A 72 4.05 6.21 -5.47
C PHE A 72 4.05 7.13 -4.25
N HIS A 73 3.73 6.55 -3.09
CA HIS A 73 3.85 7.25 -1.80
C HIS A 73 5.19 6.91 -1.13
N GLY A 74 5.64 7.80 -0.24
CA GLY A 74 6.79 7.55 0.62
C GLY A 74 6.49 6.55 1.73
N LEU A 75 7.54 6.11 2.43
CA LEU A 75 7.42 5.20 3.56
C LEU A 75 7.33 5.97 4.87
N VAL A 76 6.63 5.39 5.84
CA VAL A 76 6.66 5.84 7.22
C VAL A 76 7.88 5.22 7.90
N ARG A 77 8.76 6.07 8.42
CA ARG A 77 9.99 5.70 9.12
C ARG A 77 9.87 6.01 10.60
N ASP A 78 10.71 5.40 11.41
CA ASP A 78 10.81 5.75 12.83
C ASP A 78 11.33 7.20 13.03
N SER A 79 11.34 7.67 14.27
CA SER A 79 11.80 9.04 14.60
C SER A 79 13.26 9.32 14.23
N GLN A 80 14.06 8.26 14.07
CA GLN A 80 15.47 8.36 13.64
C GLN A 80 15.62 8.28 12.10
N GLY A 81 14.51 8.08 11.37
CA GLY A 81 14.52 7.95 9.92
C GLY A 81 14.87 6.56 9.40
N ARG A 82 14.89 5.54 10.26
CA ARG A 82 15.15 4.15 9.85
C ARG A 82 13.87 3.50 9.34
N LYS A 83 13.99 2.60 8.36
CA LYS A 83 12.87 1.79 7.89
C LYS A 83 12.36 0.93 9.06
N MET A 84 11.05 0.93 9.29
CA MET A 84 10.44 0.07 10.29
C MET A 84 10.50 -1.39 9.85
N SER A 85 10.91 -2.29 10.75
CA SER A 85 10.94 -3.72 10.50
C SER A 85 10.69 -4.52 11.79
N LYS A 86 10.17 -5.72 11.63
CA LYS A 86 9.94 -6.64 12.75
C LYS A 86 11.25 -7.01 13.44
N SER A 87 12.33 -7.17 12.67
CA SER A 87 13.65 -7.55 13.21
C SER A 87 14.30 -6.44 14.04
N LEU A 88 14.02 -5.18 13.76
CA LEU A 88 14.53 -4.04 14.53
C LEU A 88 13.63 -3.69 15.73
N GLY A 89 12.42 -4.24 15.80
CA GLY A 89 11.47 -3.91 16.86
C GLY A 89 11.05 -2.43 16.92
N ASN A 90 11.25 -1.69 15.83
CA ASN A 90 10.94 -0.25 15.73
C ASN A 90 9.62 0.03 15.00
N GLY A 91 8.82 -1.00 14.77
CA GLY A 91 7.49 -0.88 14.20
C GLY A 91 6.53 -0.21 15.18
N ILE A 92 5.63 0.61 14.67
CA ILE A 92 4.56 1.24 15.44
C ILE A 92 3.27 0.56 15.01
N ASP A 93 2.57 -0.02 15.99
CA ASP A 93 1.27 -0.62 15.74
C ASP A 93 0.22 0.51 15.58
N PRO A 94 -0.43 0.62 14.41
CA PRO A 94 -1.46 1.62 14.20
C PRO A 94 -2.66 1.46 15.15
N LEU A 95 -2.97 0.25 15.60
CA LEU A 95 -4.06 0.02 16.56
C LEU A 95 -3.73 0.61 17.93
N GLU A 96 -2.48 0.47 18.39
CA GLU A 96 -2.02 1.12 19.63
C GLU A 96 -2.15 2.65 19.55
N VAL A 97 -1.81 3.22 18.39
CA VAL A 97 -1.97 4.67 18.15
C VAL A 97 -3.44 5.07 18.19
N ILE A 98 -4.32 4.28 17.58
CA ILE A 98 -5.77 4.53 17.55
C ILE A 98 -6.36 4.46 18.95
N ASP A 99 -6.00 3.46 19.71
CA ASP A 99 -6.49 3.29 21.09
C ASP A 99 -6.11 4.47 21.99
N LYS A 100 -4.92 5.03 21.76
CA LYS A 100 -4.40 6.14 22.59
C LYS A 100 -4.86 7.52 22.14
N TYR A 101 -4.96 7.77 20.84
CA TYR A 101 -5.17 9.11 20.28
C TYR A 101 -6.41 9.24 19.40
N GLY A 102 -7.02 8.13 19.01
CA GLY A 102 -8.14 8.08 18.08
C GLY A 102 -7.70 7.92 16.60
N ALA A 103 -8.58 7.33 15.80
CA ALA A 103 -8.34 7.07 14.39
C ALA A 103 -8.14 8.36 13.56
N ASP A 104 -8.89 9.40 13.86
CA ASP A 104 -8.81 10.68 13.13
C ASP A 104 -7.45 11.36 13.33
N ALA A 105 -6.88 11.28 14.56
CA ALA A 105 -5.56 11.81 14.84
C ALA A 105 -4.47 11.11 14.02
N LEU A 106 -4.51 9.78 13.95
CA LEU A 106 -3.58 9.00 13.14
C LEU A 106 -3.73 9.34 11.65
N ARG A 107 -4.96 9.31 11.13
CA ARG A 107 -5.25 9.60 9.72
C ARG A 107 -4.79 11.00 9.33
N LEU A 108 -5.12 12.02 10.13
CA LEU A 108 -4.70 13.40 9.90
C LEU A 108 -3.17 13.53 9.90
N THR A 109 -2.48 12.87 10.84
CA THR A 109 -1.02 12.88 10.91
C THR A 109 -0.39 12.29 9.64
N LEU A 110 -0.90 11.16 9.15
CA LEU A 110 -0.38 10.50 7.96
C LEU A 110 -0.62 11.33 6.69
N ILE A 111 -1.78 11.96 6.56
CA ILE A 111 -2.12 12.76 5.38
C ILE A 111 -1.34 14.09 5.35
N THR A 112 -1.27 14.80 6.47
CA THR A 112 -0.64 16.13 6.53
C THR A 112 0.89 16.07 6.57
N GLY A 113 1.44 14.95 6.98
CA GLY A 113 2.89 14.75 7.08
C GLY A 113 3.55 14.22 5.80
N ASN A 114 2.76 13.94 4.75
CA ASN A 114 3.23 13.19 3.59
C ASN A 114 3.19 14.04 2.32
N ALA A 115 4.25 13.94 1.52
CA ALA A 115 4.27 14.43 0.15
C ALA A 115 4.55 13.25 -0.80
N PRO A 116 3.97 13.21 -2.01
CA PRO A 116 4.22 12.12 -2.95
C PRO A 116 5.72 11.85 -3.14
N GLY A 117 6.12 10.59 -3.05
CA GLY A 117 7.50 10.15 -3.24
C GLY A 117 8.47 10.45 -2.09
N ASN A 118 8.06 11.13 -1.03
CA ASN A 118 8.91 11.44 0.11
C ASN A 118 8.53 10.62 1.35
N ASP A 119 9.56 10.12 2.04
CA ASP A 119 9.37 9.43 3.31
C ASP A 119 9.00 10.42 4.42
N MET A 120 8.17 9.97 5.36
CA MET A 120 7.88 10.72 6.57
C MET A 120 8.44 10.02 7.80
N ARG A 121 8.89 10.81 8.79
CA ARG A 121 9.22 10.30 10.11
C ARG A 121 8.01 10.37 11.01
N PHE A 122 7.75 9.28 11.69
CA PHE A 122 6.66 9.22 12.68
C PHE A 122 7.13 9.77 14.02
N TYR A 123 6.33 10.70 14.57
CA TYR A 123 6.52 11.28 15.89
C TYR A 123 5.20 11.25 16.65
N TRP A 124 5.23 10.77 17.88
CA TRP A 124 4.06 10.72 18.77
C TRP A 124 3.48 12.10 19.03
N GLU A 125 4.34 13.11 19.15
CA GLU A 125 3.96 14.50 19.37
C GLU A 125 3.14 15.07 18.20
N ARG A 126 3.37 14.59 16.98
CA ARG A 126 2.56 14.97 15.82
C ARG A 126 1.16 14.37 15.89
N VAL A 127 1.03 13.13 16.37
CA VAL A 127 -0.29 12.50 16.55
C VAL A 127 -1.08 13.22 17.62
N GLU A 128 -0.44 13.59 18.72
CA GLU A 128 -1.07 14.37 19.78
C GLU A 128 -1.52 15.76 19.28
N ALA A 129 -0.70 16.45 18.51
CA ALA A 129 -1.04 17.72 17.89
C ALA A 129 -2.24 17.58 16.93
N SER A 130 -2.28 16.51 16.13
CA SER A 130 -3.40 16.19 15.23
C SER A 130 -4.69 15.92 16.01
N ARG A 131 -4.63 15.19 17.12
CA ARG A 131 -5.78 14.98 18.02
C ARG A 131 -6.31 16.31 18.57
N ASN A 132 -5.41 17.16 19.05
CA ASN A 132 -5.79 18.45 19.62
C ASN A 132 -6.41 19.36 18.54
N PHE A 133 -5.90 19.33 17.32
CA PHE A 133 -6.47 20.04 16.18
C PHE A 133 -7.88 19.52 15.84
N ALA A 134 -8.05 18.21 15.70
CA ALA A 134 -9.35 17.60 15.40
C ALA A 134 -10.40 17.95 16.48
N ASN A 135 -10.04 17.87 17.75
CA ASN A 135 -10.90 18.27 18.87
C ASN A 135 -11.27 19.76 18.81
N LYS A 136 -10.33 20.63 18.45
CA LYS A 136 -10.60 22.06 18.30
C LYS A 136 -11.64 22.33 17.20
N VAL A 137 -11.50 21.64 16.06
CA VAL A 137 -12.48 21.77 14.96
C VAL A 137 -13.86 21.27 15.35
N TRP A 138 -13.91 20.15 16.09
CA TRP A 138 -15.18 19.59 16.54
C TRP A 138 -15.91 20.46 17.59
N LEU A 139 -15.16 21.18 18.42
CA LEU A 139 -15.70 21.99 19.52
C LEU A 139 -15.94 23.46 19.15
N SER A 140 -15.59 23.87 17.93
CA SER A 140 -15.82 25.20 17.39
C SER A 140 -17.14 25.31 16.64
#